data_aeb18e66ecc1f851473894c414b78cb8
#
_entry.id   aeb18e66ecc1f851473894c414b78cb8
#
_cell.length_a   1.000
_cell.length_b   1.000
_cell.length_c   1.000
_cell.angle_alpha   90.00
_cell.angle_beta   90.00
_cell.angle_gamma   90.00
#
_symmetry.space_group_name_H-M   'P 1'
#
loop_
_entity.id
_entity.type
_entity.pdbx_description
1 polymer ?
#
loop_
_entity_poly.entity_id
_entity_poly.type
_entity_poly.pdbx_seq_one_letter_code
_entity_poly.pdbx_strand_id
1 'polypeptide(L)'
;ALEKAQEFITQMCHLQDELKKLAGKEKLPLAPLTVTLENKDAIEAEAMPLLEKACFEATKAMRHDSIAKVKADIAEKYAEQLEDDIQKKLFNALFDDMQYNILRKGILYKGLRVDGRGLEDIRPITCDIDVLPRPHGSAIFTRGETQSLAVATLGTALDEQILDDIDGDRREHFILHYNFPPYSVGECGRMGTGRREIGHGNLARRS
;
A
#
# COMPACT_ATOMS: atom_id res chain seq x y z
N ALA A 1 -3.16 7.41 -28.95
CA ALA A 1 -4.30 7.36 -28.01
C ALA A 1 -4.16 8.45 -26.93
N LEU A 2 -3.04 8.50 -26.20
CA LEU A 2 -2.84 9.47 -25.11
C LEU A 2 -2.90 10.94 -25.56
N GLU A 3 -2.24 11.27 -26.67
CA GLU A 3 -2.28 12.63 -27.23
C GLU A 3 -3.70 13.06 -27.56
N LYS A 4 -4.48 12.18 -28.23
CA LYS A 4 -5.87 12.46 -28.55
C LYS A 4 -6.75 12.57 -27.30
N ALA A 5 -6.50 11.75 -26.28
CA ALA A 5 -7.20 11.88 -25.00
C ALA A 5 -6.90 13.23 -24.33
N GLN A 6 -5.65 13.70 -24.39
CA GLN A 6 -5.25 14.99 -23.84
C GLN A 6 -5.98 16.18 -24.51
N GLU A 7 -6.20 16.13 -25.82
CA GLU A 7 -6.97 17.15 -26.53
C GLU A 7 -8.41 17.26 -25.99
N PHE A 8 -9.10 16.13 -25.81
CA PHE A 8 -10.45 16.12 -25.24
C PHE A 8 -10.49 16.55 -23.78
N ILE A 9 -9.52 16.11 -22.97
CA ILE A 9 -9.41 16.56 -21.57
C ILE A 9 -9.24 18.07 -21.50
N THR A 10 -8.43 18.64 -22.38
CA THR A 10 -8.23 20.11 -22.45
C THR A 10 -9.53 20.83 -22.79
N GLN A 11 -10.31 20.32 -23.75
CA GLN A 11 -11.62 20.89 -24.09
C GLN A 11 -12.58 20.81 -22.90
N MET A 12 -12.62 19.70 -22.18
CA MET A 12 -13.44 19.56 -20.98
C MET A 12 -13.02 20.53 -19.86
N CYS A 13 -11.74 20.78 -19.69
CA CYS A 13 -11.24 21.77 -18.74
C CYS A 13 -11.71 23.18 -19.12
N HIS A 14 -11.62 23.55 -20.40
CA HIS A 14 -12.11 24.86 -20.90
C HIS A 14 -13.62 25.04 -20.65
N LEU A 15 -14.43 24.01 -20.92
CA LEU A 15 -15.86 24.05 -20.63
C LEU A 15 -16.15 24.27 -19.13
N GLN A 16 -15.38 23.64 -18.26
CA GLN A 16 -15.51 23.82 -16.81
C GLN A 16 -15.11 25.25 -16.39
N ASP A 17 -14.07 25.82 -16.99
CA ASP A 17 -13.66 27.18 -16.74
C ASP A 17 -14.72 28.21 -17.22
N GLU A 18 -15.35 27.98 -18.36
CA GLU A 18 -16.47 28.78 -18.85
C GLU A 18 -17.67 28.69 -17.92
N LEU A 19 -18.05 27.48 -17.51
CA LEU A 19 -19.14 27.29 -16.56
C LEU A 19 -18.85 27.96 -15.22
N LYS A 20 -17.61 27.92 -14.75
CA LYS A 20 -17.18 28.64 -13.55
C LYS A 20 -17.32 30.15 -13.68
N LYS A 21 -17.03 30.73 -14.86
CA LYS A 21 -17.23 32.18 -15.12
C LYS A 21 -18.70 32.57 -15.12
N LEU A 22 -19.58 31.67 -15.64
CA LEU A 22 -21.02 31.95 -15.77
C LEU A 22 -21.79 31.74 -14.47
N ALA A 23 -21.48 30.70 -13.74
CA ALA A 23 -22.27 30.22 -12.58
C ALA A 23 -21.42 29.87 -11.35
N GLY A 24 -20.11 30.12 -11.38
CA GLY A 24 -19.23 29.84 -10.27
C GLY A 24 -19.54 30.66 -9.04
N LYS A 25 -19.43 30.02 -7.89
CA LYS A 25 -19.51 30.69 -6.59
C LYS A 25 -18.11 30.83 -6.01
N GLU A 26 -17.92 31.88 -5.21
CA GLU A 26 -16.69 32.06 -4.46
C GLU A 26 -16.48 30.84 -3.50
N LYS A 27 -15.27 30.33 -3.46
CA LYS A 27 -14.94 29.24 -2.55
C LYS A 27 -15.02 29.73 -1.11
N LEU A 28 -15.63 28.92 -0.26
CA LEU A 28 -15.61 29.20 1.18
C LEU A 28 -14.15 29.31 1.67
N PRO A 29 -13.84 30.32 2.48
CA PRO A 29 -12.52 30.44 3.08
C PRO A 29 -12.26 29.20 3.95
N LEU A 30 -11.16 28.51 3.66
CA LEU A 30 -10.70 27.44 4.56
C LEU A 30 -10.12 28.11 5.80
N ALA A 31 -10.72 27.85 6.95
CA ALA A 31 -10.07 28.20 8.20
C ALA A 31 -8.76 27.38 8.27
N PRO A 32 -7.58 28.01 8.36
CA PRO A 32 -6.35 27.27 8.53
C PRO A 32 -6.45 26.42 9.80
N LEU A 33 -6.09 25.15 9.72
CA LEU A 33 -5.87 24.31 10.89
C LEU A 33 -4.69 24.93 11.66
N THR A 34 -4.99 25.78 12.62
CA THR A 34 -3.99 26.49 13.42
C THR A 34 -3.45 25.65 14.57
N VAL A 35 -3.94 24.42 14.72
CA VAL A 35 -3.48 23.54 15.79
C VAL A 35 -2.15 22.91 15.35
N THR A 36 -1.09 23.27 16.05
CA THR A 36 0.24 22.71 15.90
C THR A 36 0.56 21.78 17.05
N LEU A 37 1.39 20.78 16.83
CA LEU A 37 1.90 19.95 17.89
C LEU A 37 2.79 20.78 18.82
N GLU A 38 2.49 20.76 20.08
CA GLU A 38 3.34 21.40 21.10
C GLU A 38 4.71 20.71 21.16
N ASN A 39 5.76 21.51 21.36
CA ASN A 39 7.15 21.02 21.42
C ASN A 39 7.60 20.15 20.22
N LYS A 40 6.99 20.36 19.04
CA LYS A 40 7.33 19.61 17.81
C LYS A 40 8.84 19.50 17.60
N ASP A 41 9.56 20.61 17.65
CA ASP A 41 11.00 20.65 17.33
C ASP A 41 11.83 19.86 18.35
N ALA A 42 11.42 19.89 19.64
CA ALA A 42 12.09 19.12 20.69
C ALA A 42 11.84 17.61 20.52
N ILE A 43 10.62 17.22 20.21
CA ILE A 43 10.23 15.83 19.92
C ILE A 43 11.02 15.32 18.71
N GLU A 44 11.07 16.11 17.63
CA GLU A 44 11.80 15.77 16.40
C GLU A 44 13.30 15.60 16.66
N ALA A 45 13.91 16.53 17.36
CA ALA A 45 15.35 16.48 17.67
C ALA A 45 15.73 15.25 18.50
N GLU A 46 14.87 14.84 19.42
CA GLU A 46 15.12 13.67 20.27
C GLU A 46 14.81 12.34 19.54
N ALA A 47 13.71 12.29 18.78
CA ALA A 47 13.27 11.07 18.10
C ALA A 47 14.11 10.71 16.86
N MET A 48 14.59 11.72 16.10
CA MET A 48 15.29 11.51 14.83
C MET A 48 16.47 10.54 14.92
N PRO A 49 17.46 10.70 15.85
CA PRO A 49 18.61 9.80 15.90
C PRO A 49 18.22 8.36 16.30
N LEU A 50 17.18 8.20 17.11
CA LEU A 50 16.68 6.90 17.52
C LEU A 50 15.92 6.22 16.39
N LEU A 51 15.08 6.96 15.67
CA LEU A 51 14.34 6.47 14.51
C LEU A 51 15.27 6.14 13.35
N GLU A 52 16.33 6.94 13.12
CA GLU A 52 17.31 6.65 12.06
C GLU A 52 17.94 5.27 12.26
N LYS A 53 18.26 4.92 13.50
CA LYS A 53 18.77 3.60 13.84
C LYS A 53 17.71 2.52 13.70
N ALA A 54 16.51 2.73 14.23
CA ALA A 54 15.41 1.77 14.20
C ALA A 54 14.91 1.46 12.79
N CYS A 55 14.90 2.44 11.88
CA CYS A 55 14.41 2.28 10.51
C CYS A 55 15.29 1.37 9.64
N PHE A 56 16.56 1.17 9.97
CA PHE A 56 17.49 0.33 9.20
C PHE A 56 17.88 -0.98 9.90
N GLU A 57 17.06 -1.44 10.84
CA GLU A 57 17.19 -2.79 11.41
C GLU A 57 17.03 -3.88 10.34
N ALA A 58 17.76 -4.99 10.53
CA ALA A 58 17.91 -6.02 9.49
C ALA A 58 16.59 -6.68 9.05
N THR A 59 15.73 -7.03 10.00
CA THR A 59 14.45 -7.71 9.69
C THR A 59 13.26 -6.78 9.83
N LYS A 60 12.16 -7.08 9.13
CA LYS A 60 10.91 -6.32 9.22
C LYS A 60 10.35 -6.29 10.64
N ALA A 61 10.40 -7.42 11.35
CA ALA A 61 9.91 -7.51 12.73
C ALA A 61 10.73 -6.63 13.67
N MET A 62 12.07 -6.72 13.62
CA MET A 62 12.95 -5.89 14.46
C MET A 62 12.74 -4.40 14.19
N ARG A 63 12.60 -3.99 12.92
CA ARG A 63 12.29 -2.59 12.58
C ARG A 63 10.98 -2.13 13.20
N HIS A 64 9.93 -2.93 13.03
CA HIS A 64 8.60 -2.60 13.57
C HIS A 64 8.64 -2.44 15.08
N ASP A 65 9.25 -3.39 15.78
CA ASP A 65 9.35 -3.39 17.25
C ASP A 65 10.22 -2.23 17.75
N SER A 66 11.35 -1.97 17.10
CA SER A 66 12.24 -0.87 17.45
C SER A 66 11.59 0.50 17.22
N ILE A 67 10.88 0.69 16.12
CA ILE A 67 10.14 1.93 15.84
C ILE A 67 9.00 2.12 16.84
N ALA A 68 8.23 1.05 17.13
CA ALA A 68 7.15 1.08 18.10
C ALA A 68 7.66 1.44 19.50
N LYS A 69 8.81 0.89 19.90
CA LYS A 69 9.46 1.20 21.16
C LYS A 69 9.88 2.66 21.24
N VAL A 70 10.60 3.17 20.24
CA VAL A 70 10.99 4.60 20.20
C VAL A 70 9.78 5.50 20.30
N LYS A 71 8.70 5.19 19.56
CA LYS A 71 7.46 5.96 19.60
C LYS A 71 6.80 5.93 20.98
N ALA A 72 6.78 4.78 21.63
CA ALA A 72 6.22 4.63 22.99
C ALA A 72 7.05 5.40 24.04
N ASP A 73 8.39 5.29 24.00
CA ASP A 73 9.29 5.97 24.93
C ASP A 73 9.14 7.49 24.83
N ILE A 74 9.04 8.01 23.62
CA ILE A 74 8.83 9.46 23.39
C ILE A 74 7.39 9.87 23.81
N ALA A 75 6.37 9.05 23.48
CA ALA A 75 4.99 9.34 23.88
C ALA A 75 4.84 9.38 25.41
N GLU A 76 5.50 8.49 26.13
CA GLU A 76 5.49 8.49 27.61
C GLU A 76 6.14 9.76 28.18
N LYS A 77 7.25 10.19 27.60
CA LYS A 77 7.95 11.41 28.03
C LYS A 77 7.14 12.68 27.83
N TYR A 78 6.31 12.74 26.78
CA TYR A 78 5.48 13.89 26.45
C TYR A 78 3.99 13.63 26.77
N ALA A 79 3.66 12.70 27.66
CA ALA A 79 2.30 12.24 27.94
C ALA A 79 1.34 13.37 28.33
N GLU A 80 1.80 14.32 29.15
CA GLU A 80 1.00 15.48 29.59
C GLU A 80 0.49 16.34 28.40
N GLN A 81 1.28 16.42 27.33
CA GLN A 81 0.95 17.20 26.13
C GLN A 81 0.11 16.40 25.12
N LEU A 82 0.13 15.08 25.25
CA LEU A 82 -0.60 14.16 24.38
C LEU A 82 -1.93 13.69 24.98
N GLU A 83 -2.52 14.42 25.94
CA GLU A 83 -3.84 14.09 26.49
C GLU A 83 -4.95 14.29 25.47
N ASP A 84 -4.86 15.35 24.65
CA ASP A 84 -5.84 15.64 23.60
C ASP A 84 -5.68 14.72 22.38
N ASP A 85 -6.81 14.26 21.85
CA ASP A 85 -6.86 13.40 20.65
C ASP A 85 -6.29 14.08 19.39
N ILE A 86 -6.36 15.41 19.32
CA ILE A 86 -5.76 16.16 18.20
C ILE A 86 -4.24 16.12 18.31
N GLN A 87 -3.69 16.34 19.50
CA GLN A 87 -2.25 16.28 19.75
C GLN A 87 -1.70 14.88 19.49
N LYS A 88 -2.43 13.81 19.88
CA LYS A 88 -2.08 12.42 19.55
C LYS A 88 -2.03 12.18 18.04
N LYS A 89 -2.99 12.70 17.29
CA LYS A 89 -3.00 12.58 15.83
C LYS A 89 -1.84 13.31 15.19
N LEU A 90 -1.53 14.53 15.65
CA LEU A 90 -0.40 15.32 15.17
C LEU A 90 0.94 14.65 15.49
N PHE A 91 1.08 14.08 16.68
CA PHE A 91 2.25 13.30 17.07
C PHE A 91 2.44 12.07 16.19
N ASN A 92 1.38 11.32 15.92
CA ASN A 92 1.45 10.17 15.00
C ASN A 92 1.85 10.60 13.60
N ALA A 93 1.27 11.67 13.07
CA ALA A 93 1.62 12.22 11.76
C ALA A 93 3.08 12.67 11.69
N LEU A 94 3.60 13.32 12.76
CA LEU A 94 5.00 13.70 12.85
C LEU A 94 5.94 12.48 12.77
N PHE A 95 5.61 11.40 13.49
CA PHE A 95 6.39 10.17 13.45
C PHE A 95 6.38 9.52 12.07
N ASP A 96 5.24 9.50 11.40
CA ASP A 96 5.10 8.98 10.04
C ASP A 96 5.92 9.81 9.05
N ASP A 97 5.90 11.14 9.15
CA ASP A 97 6.69 12.06 8.34
C ASP A 97 8.20 11.89 8.58
N MET A 98 8.64 11.75 9.84
CA MET A 98 10.03 11.49 10.17
C MET A 98 10.51 10.17 9.55
N GLN A 99 9.77 9.09 9.72
CA GLN A 99 10.09 7.79 9.11
C GLN A 99 10.18 7.90 7.58
N TYR A 100 9.17 8.52 6.95
CA TYR A 100 9.18 8.74 5.51
C TYR A 100 10.45 9.47 5.05
N ASN A 101 10.81 10.56 5.73
CA ASN A 101 11.98 11.36 5.40
C ASN A 101 13.30 10.60 5.61
N ILE A 102 13.43 9.83 6.69
CA ILE A 102 14.60 8.99 6.96
C ILE A 102 14.80 7.96 5.84
N LEU A 103 13.72 7.24 5.50
CA LEU A 103 13.76 6.20 4.47
C LEU A 103 14.06 6.80 3.09
N ARG A 104 13.37 7.89 2.75
CA ARG A 104 13.61 8.59 1.48
C ARG A 104 15.04 9.10 1.34
N LYS A 105 15.57 9.74 2.38
CA LYS A 105 16.97 10.20 2.39
C LYS A 105 17.97 9.05 2.33
N GLY A 106 17.68 7.93 3.01
CA GLY A 106 18.49 6.71 2.93
C GLY A 106 18.59 6.17 1.51
N ILE A 107 17.49 6.09 0.80
CA ILE A 107 17.44 5.62 -0.59
C ILE A 107 18.16 6.62 -1.52
N LEU A 108 17.81 7.90 -1.44
CA LEU A 108 18.32 8.91 -2.40
C LEU A 108 19.80 9.26 -2.23
N TYR A 109 20.29 9.33 -0.99
CA TYR A 109 21.63 9.82 -0.71
C TYR A 109 22.62 8.73 -0.29
N LYS A 110 22.13 7.65 0.33
CA LYS A 110 22.98 6.52 0.76
C LYS A 110 22.89 5.32 -0.17
N GLY A 111 21.93 5.30 -1.12
CA GLY A 111 21.69 4.17 -2.03
C GLY A 111 21.26 2.89 -1.31
N LEU A 112 20.79 2.99 -0.08
CA LEU A 112 20.41 1.86 0.76
C LEU A 112 18.89 1.76 0.91
N ARG A 113 18.36 0.57 0.69
CA ARG A 113 16.98 0.23 1.00
C ARG A 113 16.86 -0.24 2.44
N VAL A 114 15.63 -0.20 2.99
CA VAL A 114 15.35 -0.52 4.41
C VAL A 114 15.85 -1.87 4.90
N ASP A 115 16.00 -2.83 4.01
CA ASP A 115 16.47 -4.18 4.29
C ASP A 115 17.95 -4.38 3.96
N GLY A 116 18.71 -3.29 3.78
CA GLY A 116 20.14 -3.30 3.52
C GLY A 116 20.53 -3.62 2.07
N ARG A 117 19.54 -3.85 1.18
CA ARG A 117 19.80 -4.08 -0.25
C ARG A 117 20.21 -2.78 -0.96
N GLY A 118 21.02 -2.90 -1.99
CA GLY A 118 21.28 -1.83 -2.94
C GLY A 118 20.07 -1.55 -3.84
N LEU A 119 20.19 -0.54 -4.71
CA LEU A 119 19.07 -0.09 -5.56
C LEU A 119 18.69 -1.13 -6.62
N GLU A 120 19.64 -1.91 -7.10
CA GLU A 120 19.46 -2.91 -8.16
C GLU A 120 19.23 -4.34 -7.62
N ASP A 121 19.40 -4.54 -6.32
CA ASP A 121 19.27 -5.87 -5.72
C ASP A 121 17.81 -6.35 -5.71
N ILE A 122 17.62 -7.59 -6.12
CA ILE A 122 16.35 -8.29 -6.07
C ILE A 122 16.32 -9.19 -4.82
N ARG A 123 15.16 -9.30 -4.17
CA ARG A 123 14.97 -10.26 -3.08
C ARG A 123 15.15 -11.69 -3.60
N PRO A 124 15.66 -12.62 -2.79
CA PRO A 124 15.78 -14.01 -3.17
C PRO A 124 14.43 -14.56 -3.65
N ILE A 125 14.45 -15.25 -4.76
CA ILE A 125 13.27 -15.89 -5.36
C ILE A 125 13.50 -17.39 -5.34
N THR A 126 12.52 -18.14 -4.84
CA THR A 126 12.48 -19.61 -4.90
C THR A 126 11.12 -20.04 -5.44
N CYS A 127 11.11 -21.18 -6.14
CA CYS A 127 9.90 -21.77 -6.69
C CYS A 127 9.93 -23.27 -6.41
N ASP A 128 8.89 -23.76 -5.72
CA ASP A 128 8.67 -25.17 -5.47
C ASP A 128 7.42 -25.62 -6.24
N ILE A 129 7.52 -26.72 -6.98
CA ILE A 129 6.42 -27.29 -7.76
C ILE A 129 5.90 -28.58 -7.13
N ASP A 130 4.70 -29.00 -7.53
CA ASP A 130 4.06 -30.24 -7.07
C ASP A 130 3.88 -30.35 -5.55
N VAL A 131 3.58 -29.21 -4.92
CA VAL A 131 3.42 -29.11 -3.46
C VAL A 131 2.10 -29.71 -2.95
N LEU A 132 1.10 -29.81 -3.82
CA LEU A 132 -0.22 -30.35 -3.50
C LEU A 132 -0.47 -31.63 -4.34
N PRO A 133 -0.93 -32.73 -3.72
CA PRO A 133 -1.00 -34.04 -4.39
C PRO A 133 -2.24 -34.23 -5.30
N ARG A 134 -3.24 -33.36 -5.23
CA ARG A 134 -4.53 -33.60 -5.93
C ARG A 134 -4.81 -32.70 -7.13
N PRO A 135 -4.44 -31.41 -7.15
CA PRO A 135 -4.66 -30.56 -8.30
C PRO A 135 -3.77 -30.98 -9.46
N HIS A 136 -4.14 -30.54 -10.68
CA HIS A 136 -3.37 -30.85 -11.88
C HIS A 136 -2.01 -30.14 -11.94
N GLY A 137 -1.87 -29.04 -11.22
CA GLY A 137 -0.59 -28.37 -10.99
C GLY A 137 -0.64 -27.52 -9.73
N SER A 138 0.51 -27.40 -9.07
CA SER A 138 0.66 -26.53 -7.90
C SER A 138 2.09 -26.03 -7.80
N ALA A 139 2.26 -24.78 -7.37
CA ALA A 139 3.56 -24.18 -7.14
C ALA A 139 3.51 -23.20 -5.98
N ILE A 140 4.59 -23.13 -5.22
CA ILE A 140 4.83 -22.05 -4.27
C ILE A 140 5.91 -21.14 -4.86
N PHE A 141 5.56 -19.87 -5.03
CA PHE A 141 6.49 -18.82 -5.39
C PHE A 141 6.82 -18.00 -4.15
N THR A 142 8.08 -17.91 -3.80
CA THR A 142 8.55 -17.15 -2.65
C THR A 142 9.51 -16.07 -3.12
N ARG A 143 9.25 -14.82 -2.69
CA ARG A 143 10.15 -13.69 -2.88
C ARG A 143 10.43 -13.01 -1.54
N GLY A 144 11.59 -13.29 -0.99
CA GLY A 144 11.94 -12.87 0.37
C GLY A 144 11.00 -13.53 1.39
N GLU A 145 10.22 -12.73 2.11
CA GLU A 145 9.27 -13.21 3.12
C GLU A 145 7.83 -13.40 2.58
N THR A 146 7.59 -13.05 1.31
CA THR A 146 6.26 -13.11 0.69
C THR A 146 6.13 -14.40 -0.11
N GLN A 147 5.05 -15.16 0.14
CA GLN A 147 4.73 -16.38 -0.57
C GLN A 147 3.40 -16.29 -1.31
N SER A 148 3.32 -16.96 -2.45
CA SER A 148 2.09 -17.17 -3.20
C SER A 148 1.98 -18.64 -3.55
N LEU A 149 0.86 -19.27 -3.18
CA LEU A 149 0.49 -20.60 -3.61
C LEU A 149 -0.39 -20.50 -4.85
N ALA A 150 0.12 -20.95 -5.98
CA ALA A 150 -0.62 -21.06 -7.22
C ALA A 150 -1.08 -22.51 -7.43
N VAL A 151 -2.35 -22.67 -7.80
CA VAL A 151 -2.95 -23.98 -8.05
C VAL A 151 -3.66 -23.94 -9.40
N ALA A 152 -3.37 -24.90 -10.25
CA ALA A 152 -3.99 -25.04 -11.57
C ALA A 152 -4.89 -26.28 -11.61
N THR A 153 -6.10 -26.10 -12.12
CA THR A 153 -7.04 -27.19 -12.38
C THR A 153 -7.49 -27.09 -13.83
N LEU A 154 -7.35 -28.18 -14.56
CA LEU A 154 -7.81 -28.30 -15.94
C LEU A 154 -9.28 -28.77 -15.95
N GLY A 155 -10.09 -28.17 -16.79
CA GLY A 155 -11.49 -28.48 -16.98
C GLY A 155 -11.81 -28.79 -18.44
N THR A 156 -13.07 -29.06 -18.69
CA THR A 156 -13.65 -29.29 -20.01
C THR A 156 -14.39 -28.03 -20.48
N ALA A 157 -14.91 -28.05 -21.71
CA ALA A 157 -15.75 -26.96 -22.23
C ALA A 157 -17.03 -26.74 -21.39
N LEU A 158 -17.45 -27.72 -20.59
CA LEU A 158 -18.62 -27.59 -19.71
C LEU A 158 -18.28 -26.76 -18.44
N ASP A 159 -17.00 -26.65 -18.11
CA ASP A 159 -16.51 -25.94 -16.93
C ASP A 159 -16.20 -24.46 -17.21
N GLU A 160 -16.39 -24.02 -18.47
CA GLU A 160 -16.17 -22.63 -18.87
C GLU A 160 -17.12 -21.67 -18.15
N GLN A 161 -16.60 -20.52 -17.76
CA GLN A 161 -17.42 -19.47 -17.16
C GLN A 161 -18.28 -18.80 -18.23
N ILE A 162 -19.58 -18.80 -18.01
CA ILE A 162 -20.54 -18.05 -18.83
C ILE A 162 -20.69 -16.66 -18.22
N LEU A 163 -20.45 -15.64 -19.03
CA LEU A 163 -20.66 -14.24 -18.68
C LEU A 163 -21.85 -13.74 -19.50
N ASP A 164 -22.93 -13.41 -18.81
CA ASP A 164 -24.11 -12.75 -19.36
C ASP A 164 -23.93 -11.24 -19.17
N ASP A 165 -23.74 -10.52 -20.24
CA ASP A 165 -23.29 -9.13 -20.27
C ASP A 165 -24.22 -8.34 -21.23
N ILE A 166 -24.21 -7.01 -21.17
CA ILE A 166 -25.01 -6.13 -22.04
C ILE A 166 -24.73 -6.36 -23.53
N ASP A 167 -23.51 -6.80 -23.85
CA ASP A 167 -23.07 -7.12 -25.20
C ASP A 167 -23.43 -8.57 -25.64
N GLY A 168 -24.10 -9.34 -24.77
CA GLY A 168 -24.50 -10.73 -25.00
C GLY A 168 -23.63 -11.73 -24.21
N ASP A 169 -24.02 -13.01 -24.34
CA ASP A 169 -23.37 -14.14 -23.68
C ASP A 169 -21.98 -14.39 -24.28
N ARG A 170 -20.99 -14.52 -23.39
CA ARG A 170 -19.64 -14.96 -23.77
C ARG A 170 -19.11 -16.03 -22.83
N ARG A 171 -18.17 -16.83 -23.30
CA ARG A 171 -17.52 -17.87 -22.53
C ARG A 171 -16.07 -17.54 -22.28
N GLU A 172 -15.61 -17.78 -21.06
CA GLU A 172 -14.23 -17.57 -20.65
C GLU A 172 -13.59 -18.92 -20.34
N HIS A 173 -12.52 -19.24 -21.06
CA HIS A 173 -11.76 -20.49 -20.93
C HIS A 173 -10.74 -20.44 -19.81
N PHE A 174 -10.26 -19.25 -19.44
CA PHE A 174 -9.28 -19.03 -18.39
C PHE A 174 -9.90 -18.24 -17.25
N ILE A 175 -9.97 -18.88 -16.08
CA ILE A 175 -10.54 -18.32 -14.87
C ILE A 175 -9.42 -18.17 -13.85
N LEU A 176 -9.22 -16.97 -13.29
CA LEU A 176 -8.26 -16.74 -12.24
C LEU A 176 -8.98 -16.24 -10.98
N HIS A 177 -8.82 -16.98 -9.89
CA HIS A 177 -9.23 -16.57 -8.56
C HIS A 177 -8.02 -16.11 -7.76
N TYR A 178 -8.08 -14.89 -7.25
CA TYR A 178 -7.08 -14.34 -6.36
C TYR A 178 -7.65 -14.23 -4.95
N ASN A 179 -6.97 -14.83 -3.99
CA ASN A 179 -7.36 -14.79 -2.58
C ASN A 179 -6.23 -14.19 -1.76
N PHE A 180 -6.57 -13.22 -0.91
CA PHE A 180 -5.66 -12.59 0.02
C PHE A 180 -6.30 -12.57 1.43
N PRO A 181 -6.30 -13.72 2.12
CA PRO A 181 -6.93 -13.82 3.43
C PRO A 181 -6.18 -13.01 4.48
N PRO A 182 -6.88 -12.48 5.51
CA PRO A 182 -6.28 -11.62 6.54
C PRO A 182 -5.08 -12.24 7.27
N TYR A 183 -5.08 -13.55 7.47
CA TYR A 183 -3.97 -14.26 8.11
C TYR A 183 -2.64 -14.14 7.33
N SER A 184 -2.67 -13.82 6.04
CA SER A 184 -1.45 -13.64 5.23
C SER A 184 -0.63 -12.42 5.67
N VAL A 185 -1.23 -11.50 6.40
CA VAL A 185 -0.58 -10.33 7.02
C VAL A 185 -0.62 -10.36 8.55
N GLY A 186 -1.00 -11.51 9.14
CA GLY A 186 -1.07 -11.69 10.59
C GLY A 186 -2.26 -11.03 11.25
N GLU A 187 -3.31 -10.70 10.49
CA GLU A 187 -4.51 -10.04 10.99
C GLU A 187 -5.67 -11.02 11.15
N CYS A 188 -6.57 -10.73 12.11
CA CYS A 188 -7.88 -11.36 12.20
C CYS A 188 -8.88 -10.54 11.39
N GLY A 189 -9.62 -11.17 10.49
CA GLY A 189 -10.58 -10.47 9.67
C GLY A 189 -11.59 -11.40 9.01
N ARG A 190 -12.54 -10.81 8.28
CA ARG A 190 -13.56 -11.56 7.55
C ARG A 190 -12.92 -12.34 6.40
N MET A 191 -13.25 -13.63 6.35
CA MET A 191 -12.88 -14.47 5.20
C MET A 191 -13.86 -14.21 4.05
N GLY A 192 -13.35 -14.01 2.86
CA GLY A 192 -14.14 -13.81 1.65
C GLY A 192 -13.45 -12.84 0.69
N THR A 193 -13.86 -12.90 -0.58
CA THR A 193 -13.29 -12.08 -1.64
C THR A 193 -13.93 -10.69 -1.64
N GLY A 194 -13.13 -9.66 -1.46
CA GLY A 194 -13.54 -8.27 -1.56
C GLY A 194 -13.31 -7.68 -2.96
N ARG A 195 -13.69 -6.43 -3.15
CA ARG A 195 -13.47 -5.71 -4.43
C ARG A 195 -12.00 -5.57 -4.79
N ARG A 196 -11.14 -5.47 -3.78
CA ARG A 196 -9.69 -5.38 -3.94
C ARG A 196 -9.12 -6.66 -4.57
N GLU A 197 -9.52 -7.81 -4.07
CA GLU A 197 -9.09 -9.11 -4.56
C GLU A 197 -9.57 -9.35 -5.99
N ILE A 198 -10.80 -8.98 -6.31
CA ILE A 198 -11.36 -9.07 -7.67
C ILE A 198 -10.56 -8.18 -8.63
N GLY A 199 -10.31 -6.93 -8.27
CA GLY A 199 -9.53 -6.01 -9.09
C GLY A 199 -8.08 -6.46 -9.29
N HIS A 200 -7.45 -6.95 -8.22
CA HIS A 200 -6.08 -7.47 -8.26
C HIS A 200 -5.97 -8.75 -9.10
N GLY A 201 -6.94 -9.66 -8.96
CA GLY A 201 -7.04 -10.85 -9.80
C GLY A 201 -7.20 -10.51 -11.29
N ASN A 202 -8.00 -9.52 -11.62
CA ASN A 202 -8.16 -9.06 -13.01
C ASN A 202 -6.87 -8.46 -13.60
N LEU A 203 -6.05 -7.80 -12.80
CA LEU A 203 -4.73 -7.33 -13.25
C LEU A 203 -3.79 -8.52 -13.50
N ALA A 204 -3.71 -9.45 -12.55
CA ALA A 204 -2.87 -10.65 -12.67
C ALA A 204 -3.29 -11.55 -13.85
N ARG A 205 -4.59 -11.61 -14.16
CA ARG A 205 -5.12 -12.38 -15.30
C ARG A 205 -4.59 -11.90 -16.66
N ARG A 206 -4.29 -10.60 -16.76
CA ARG A 206 -3.85 -9.96 -18.01
C ARG A 206 -2.34 -9.99 -18.22
N SER A 207 -1.58 -10.34 -17.17
CA SER A 207 -0.12 -10.42 -17.20
C SER A 207 0.33 -11.78 -17.73
#